data_54ea181571182941adbfbd4e685cf36d
#
_entry.id   54ea181571182941adbfbd4e685cf36d
#
_cell.length_a   1.000
_cell.length_b   1.000
_cell.length_c   1.000
_cell.angle_alpha   90.00
_cell.angle_beta   90.00
_cell.angle_gamma   90.00
#
_symmetry.space_group_name_H-M   'P 1'
#
loop_
_entity.id
_entity.type
_entity.pdbx_description
1 polymer ?
#
loop_
_entity_poly.entity_id
_entity_poly.type
_entity_poly.pdbx_seq_one_letter_code
_entity_poly.pdbx_strand_id
1 'polypeptide(L)'
;MYLLHLISKVNRRQKVHFINTNFLFEETIKYKNDIARDFTLEVIEALPDPTSHSITREEKMYETNPDLCCSVNKVTTMNAVLDDYNVWMAGVMNTQTDTRKDFDIFQIVQNKLKFMPLADYSELEVQFYIKSLYLPAHPLKAKGYGSVGCTHCTSCGYDREGRWAGKAKTECGLHTKALFDAGNRNKEKQILERQLV
;
A
#
# COMPACT_ATOMS: atom_id res chain seq x y z
N MET A 1 -8.72 -2.36 6.58
CA MET A 1 -9.42 -2.40 7.89
C MET A 1 -9.93 -3.78 8.22
N TYR A 2 -10.85 -4.35 7.42
CA TYR A 2 -11.47 -5.64 7.72
C TYR A 2 -10.46 -6.78 7.89
N LEU A 3 -9.44 -6.90 7.04
CA LEU A 3 -8.37 -7.89 7.20
C LEU A 3 -7.64 -7.76 8.55
N LEU A 4 -7.33 -6.55 9.00
CA LEU A 4 -6.67 -6.33 10.29
C LEU A 4 -7.56 -6.78 11.47
N HIS A 5 -8.87 -6.54 11.36
CA HIS A 5 -9.83 -7.07 12.32
C HIS A 5 -9.81 -8.60 12.36
N LEU A 6 -9.86 -9.26 11.21
CA LEU A 6 -9.79 -10.73 11.14
C LEU A 6 -8.49 -11.27 11.74
N ILE A 7 -7.35 -10.67 11.40
CA ILE A 7 -6.04 -11.03 11.97
C ILE A 7 -6.08 -10.90 13.51
N SER A 8 -6.63 -9.83 14.04
CA SER A 8 -6.73 -9.60 15.49
C SER A 8 -7.57 -10.67 16.21
N LYS A 9 -8.51 -11.32 15.51
CA LYS A 9 -9.34 -12.41 16.07
C LYS A 9 -8.65 -13.76 15.99
N VAL A 10 -7.86 -13.99 14.95
CA VAL A 10 -7.21 -15.29 14.69
C VAL A 10 -5.83 -15.38 15.34
N ASN A 11 -5.00 -14.37 15.15
CA ASN A 11 -3.63 -14.36 15.68
C ASN A 11 -3.14 -12.92 15.94
N ARG A 12 -3.27 -12.44 17.16
CA ARG A 12 -2.81 -11.09 17.56
C ARG A 12 -1.29 -10.92 17.52
N ARG A 13 -0.53 -12.02 17.49
CA ARG A 13 0.95 -11.98 17.37
C ARG A 13 1.42 -11.90 15.92
N GLN A 14 0.49 -11.88 14.96
CA GLN A 14 0.84 -11.70 13.55
C GLN A 14 1.45 -10.31 13.36
N LYS A 15 2.70 -10.26 12.91
CA LYS A 15 3.36 -9.00 12.58
C LYS A 15 2.64 -8.32 11.42
N VAL A 16 2.38 -7.04 11.56
CA VAL A 16 1.79 -6.19 10.53
C VAL A 16 2.81 -5.15 10.11
N HIS A 17 3.23 -5.19 8.85
CA HIS A 17 4.16 -4.19 8.31
C HIS A 17 3.39 -3.05 7.68
N PHE A 18 3.68 -1.84 8.13
CA PHE A 18 3.11 -0.62 7.60
C PHE A 18 4.15 0.12 6.77
N ILE A 19 3.97 0.18 5.46
CA ILE A 19 4.87 0.90 4.57
C ILE A 19 4.58 2.41 4.69
N ASN A 20 5.41 3.12 5.42
CA ASN A 20 5.35 4.57 5.51
C ASN A 20 6.29 5.21 4.48
N THR A 21 5.71 5.81 3.48
CA THR A 21 6.46 6.47 2.39
C THR A 21 7.02 7.84 2.76
N ASN A 22 6.81 8.31 3.99
CA ASN A 22 7.05 9.69 4.43
C ASN A 22 6.27 10.77 3.63
N PHE A 23 5.30 10.35 2.81
CA PHE A 23 4.37 11.21 2.07
C PHE A 23 2.91 10.96 2.46
N LEU A 24 2.67 10.27 3.56
CA LEU A 24 1.31 9.96 4.01
C LEU A 24 0.68 11.15 4.74
N PHE A 25 -0.65 11.19 4.71
CA PHE A 25 -1.41 12.13 5.54
C PHE A 25 -1.20 11.86 7.01
N GLU A 26 -1.18 12.89 7.84
CA GLU A 26 -1.12 12.74 9.31
C GLU A 26 -2.30 11.93 9.84
N GLU A 27 -3.48 12.10 9.24
CA GLU A 27 -4.67 11.31 9.56
C GLU A 27 -4.46 9.82 9.30
N THR A 28 -3.66 9.43 8.29
CA THR A 28 -3.32 8.03 8.02
C THR A 28 -2.40 7.47 9.10
N ILE A 29 -1.41 8.24 9.52
CA ILE A 29 -0.48 7.84 10.59
C ILE A 29 -1.24 7.67 11.92
N LYS A 30 -2.08 8.67 12.26
CA LYS A 30 -2.92 8.59 13.47
C LYS A 30 -3.85 7.38 13.42
N TYR A 31 -4.55 7.19 12.30
CA TYR A 31 -5.46 6.08 12.10
C TYR A 31 -4.76 4.72 12.23
N LYS A 32 -3.56 4.55 11.67
CA LYS A 32 -2.73 3.36 11.87
C LYS A 32 -2.46 3.11 13.36
N ASN A 33 -2.07 4.14 14.11
CA ASN A 33 -1.78 4.02 15.54
C ASN A 33 -3.03 3.64 16.36
N ASP A 34 -4.16 4.27 16.06
CA ASP A 34 -5.43 3.96 16.72
C ASP A 34 -5.85 2.50 16.46
N ILE A 35 -5.75 2.02 15.23
CA ILE A 35 -6.05 0.63 14.88
C ILE A 35 -5.08 -0.36 15.54
N ALA A 36 -3.80 -0.06 15.56
CA ALA A 36 -2.80 -0.90 16.23
C ALA A 36 -3.15 -1.09 17.71
N ARG A 37 -3.52 0.01 18.40
CA ARG A 37 -3.96 -0.02 19.79
C ARG A 37 -5.26 -0.79 19.98
N ASP A 38 -6.30 -0.44 19.20
CA ASP A 38 -7.65 -0.95 19.41
C ASP A 38 -7.76 -2.45 19.07
N PHE A 39 -6.98 -2.92 18.14
CA PHE A 39 -6.90 -4.35 17.78
C PHE A 39 -5.77 -5.10 18.47
N THR A 40 -4.97 -4.41 19.27
CA THR A 40 -3.80 -4.99 19.95
C THR A 40 -2.87 -5.70 18.96
N LEU A 41 -2.51 -5.02 17.87
CA LEU A 41 -1.64 -5.53 16.82
C LEU A 41 -0.21 -5.01 16.98
N GLU A 42 0.77 -5.87 16.73
CA GLU A 42 2.17 -5.47 16.58
C GLU A 42 2.37 -4.88 15.17
N VAL A 43 2.44 -3.56 15.07
CA VAL A 43 2.65 -2.86 13.80
C VAL A 43 4.09 -2.37 13.72
N ILE A 44 4.83 -2.91 12.75
CA ILE A 44 6.21 -2.55 12.44
C ILE A 44 6.18 -1.57 11.27
N GLU A 45 6.75 -0.38 11.48
CA GLU A 45 6.85 0.63 10.44
C GLU A 45 8.06 0.38 9.56
N ALA A 46 7.84 0.30 8.25
CA ALA A 46 8.89 0.16 7.25
C ALA A 46 9.03 1.49 6.49
N LEU A 47 10.23 2.04 6.50
CA LEU A 47 10.58 3.32 5.89
C LEU A 47 11.42 3.10 4.63
N PRO A 48 11.34 3.98 3.62
CA PRO A 48 12.25 3.98 2.49
C PRO A 48 13.67 4.32 2.94
N ASP A 49 14.65 3.95 2.13
CA ASP A 49 16.02 4.40 2.30
C ASP A 49 16.08 5.94 2.34
N PRO A 50 16.70 6.55 3.37
CA PRO A 50 16.67 8.01 3.56
C PRO A 50 17.27 8.80 2.38
N THR A 51 18.35 8.30 1.78
CA THR A 51 19.04 8.96 0.67
C THR A 51 18.15 8.95 -0.58
N SER A 52 17.63 7.78 -0.95
CA SER A 52 16.76 7.62 -2.11
C SER A 52 15.43 8.40 -1.93
N HIS A 53 14.89 8.42 -0.71
CA HIS A 53 13.70 9.22 -0.39
C HIS A 53 13.97 10.72 -0.56
N SER A 54 15.11 11.23 -0.09
CA SER A 54 15.50 12.65 -0.23
C SER A 54 15.51 13.07 -1.70
N ILE A 55 16.13 12.26 -2.56
CA ILE A 55 16.17 12.49 -4.01
C ILE A 55 14.74 12.57 -4.58
N THR A 56 13.89 11.60 -4.26
CA THR A 56 12.50 11.61 -4.78
C THR A 56 11.70 12.83 -4.33
N ARG A 57 12.00 13.37 -3.15
CA ARG A 57 11.36 14.56 -2.59
C ARG A 57 11.88 15.84 -3.25
N GLU A 58 13.20 16.00 -3.35
CA GLU A 58 13.87 17.19 -3.89
C GLU A 58 13.54 17.36 -5.38
N GLU A 59 13.58 16.27 -6.16
CA GLU A 59 13.23 16.24 -7.58
C GLU A 59 11.72 16.23 -7.84
N LYS A 60 10.90 16.28 -6.78
CA LYS A 60 9.43 16.21 -6.86
C LYS A 60 8.95 15.06 -7.77
N MET A 61 9.58 13.89 -7.65
CA MET A 61 9.26 12.75 -8.54
C MET A 61 7.80 12.29 -8.44
N TYR A 62 7.08 12.61 -7.37
CA TYR A 62 5.65 12.38 -7.28
C TYR A 62 4.84 13.19 -8.33
N GLU A 63 5.40 14.27 -8.88
CA GLU A 63 4.81 15.05 -9.97
C GLU A 63 5.31 14.61 -11.34
N THR A 64 6.63 14.50 -11.50
CA THR A 64 7.32 14.28 -12.78
C THR A 64 7.37 12.81 -13.18
N ASN A 65 7.60 11.90 -12.22
CA ASN A 65 7.69 10.45 -12.44
C ASN A 65 7.10 9.67 -11.27
N PRO A 66 5.75 9.63 -11.12
CA PRO A 66 5.10 8.98 -10.00
C PRO A 66 5.32 7.47 -9.94
N ASP A 67 5.70 6.81 -11.04
CA ASP A 67 6.05 5.40 -11.04
C ASP A 67 7.38 5.16 -10.33
N LEU A 68 8.41 5.94 -10.65
CA LEU A 68 9.71 5.87 -9.98
C LEU A 68 9.58 6.27 -8.50
N CYS A 69 8.83 7.32 -8.19
CA CYS A 69 8.55 7.70 -6.81
C CYS A 69 7.90 6.56 -6.01
N CYS A 70 6.91 5.87 -6.57
CA CYS A 70 6.28 4.70 -5.94
C CYS A 70 7.26 3.52 -5.83
N SER A 71 8.09 3.29 -6.85
CA SER A 71 9.07 2.22 -6.85
C SER A 71 10.05 2.40 -5.68
N VAL A 72 10.68 3.55 -5.59
CA VAL A 72 11.66 3.88 -4.55
C VAL A 72 11.04 3.84 -3.14
N ASN A 73 9.91 4.52 -2.93
CA ASN A 73 9.38 4.73 -1.58
C ASN A 73 8.42 3.61 -1.10
N LYS A 74 7.97 2.73 -1.99
CA LYS A 74 7.04 1.64 -1.63
C LYS A 74 7.55 0.27 -2.01
N VAL A 75 7.89 0.07 -3.29
CA VAL A 75 8.21 -1.26 -3.80
C VAL A 75 9.53 -1.74 -3.20
N THR A 76 10.58 -0.91 -3.24
CA THR A 76 11.88 -1.24 -2.64
C THR A 76 11.75 -1.48 -1.13
N THR A 77 10.99 -0.62 -0.43
CA THR A 77 10.73 -0.80 1.01
C THR A 77 9.99 -2.11 1.29
N MET A 78 8.97 -2.44 0.50
CA MET A 78 8.24 -3.70 0.64
C MET A 78 9.12 -4.91 0.35
N ASN A 79 9.97 -4.85 -0.68
CA ASN A 79 10.90 -5.92 -1.01
C ASN A 79 11.86 -6.20 0.14
N ALA A 80 12.41 -5.16 0.79
CA ALA A 80 13.27 -5.31 1.96
C ALA A 80 12.54 -6.01 3.11
N VAL A 81 11.27 -5.67 3.36
CA VAL A 81 10.44 -6.38 4.34
C VAL A 81 10.24 -7.84 3.94
N LEU A 82 9.93 -8.08 2.66
CA LEU A 82 9.67 -9.44 2.17
C LEU A 82 10.89 -10.36 2.21
N ASP A 83 12.11 -9.83 2.24
CA ASP A 83 13.32 -10.66 2.31
C ASP A 83 13.32 -11.59 3.54
N ASP A 84 12.66 -11.18 4.63
CA ASP A 84 12.54 -11.95 5.87
C ASP A 84 11.36 -12.94 5.92
N TYR A 85 10.51 -12.98 4.88
CA TYR A 85 9.27 -13.75 4.91
C TYR A 85 9.08 -14.61 3.66
N ASN A 86 8.50 -15.81 3.83
CA ASN A 86 8.11 -16.69 2.74
C ASN A 86 6.64 -16.52 2.33
N VAL A 87 5.83 -15.96 3.24
CA VAL A 87 4.38 -15.74 3.05
C VAL A 87 4.04 -14.34 3.51
N TRP A 88 3.19 -13.65 2.77
CA TRP A 88 2.65 -12.37 3.17
C TRP A 88 1.17 -12.24 2.80
N MET A 89 0.43 -11.47 3.58
CA MET A 89 -0.99 -11.24 3.37
C MET A 89 -1.27 -9.82 2.88
N ALA A 90 -2.26 -9.67 2.00
CA ALA A 90 -2.75 -8.39 1.53
C ALA A 90 -4.28 -8.36 1.47
N GLY A 91 -4.88 -7.27 1.95
CA GLY A 91 -6.34 -7.06 1.92
C GLY A 91 -6.83 -6.51 0.58
N VAL A 92 -6.41 -7.15 -0.51
CA VAL A 92 -6.80 -6.81 -1.88
C VAL A 92 -8.12 -7.49 -2.20
N MET A 93 -8.99 -6.79 -2.93
CA MET A 93 -10.21 -7.34 -3.52
C MET A 93 -10.14 -7.20 -5.04
N ASN A 94 -10.66 -8.19 -5.76
CA ASN A 94 -10.66 -8.23 -7.22
C ASN A 94 -11.51 -7.09 -7.83
N THR A 95 -12.53 -6.67 -7.12
CA THR A 95 -13.45 -5.60 -7.53
C THR A 95 -12.87 -4.19 -7.48
N GLN A 96 -11.65 -4.00 -6.91
CA GLN A 96 -11.11 -2.67 -6.69
C GLN A 96 -10.53 -1.98 -7.93
N THR A 97 -10.01 -2.73 -8.88
CA THR A 97 -9.46 -2.23 -10.15
C THR A 97 -9.42 -3.33 -11.20
N ASP A 98 -9.43 -2.95 -12.49
CA ASP A 98 -9.26 -3.93 -13.59
C ASP A 98 -7.95 -4.72 -13.50
N THR A 99 -6.90 -4.11 -12.97
CA THR A 99 -5.61 -4.79 -12.76
C THR A 99 -5.70 -5.96 -11.79
N ARG A 100 -6.69 -5.96 -10.91
CA ARG A 100 -6.85 -6.95 -9.84
C ARG A 100 -7.91 -8.01 -10.10
N LYS A 101 -8.74 -7.83 -11.13
CA LYS A 101 -9.91 -8.69 -11.41
C LYS A 101 -9.58 -10.18 -11.51
N ASP A 102 -8.36 -10.51 -11.93
CA ASP A 102 -7.89 -11.88 -12.15
C ASP A 102 -6.94 -12.36 -11.02
N PHE A 103 -6.95 -11.72 -9.86
CA PHE A 103 -6.12 -12.16 -8.75
C PHE A 103 -6.73 -13.37 -8.05
N ASP A 104 -5.94 -14.43 -7.92
CA ASP A 104 -6.29 -15.59 -7.10
C ASP A 104 -6.07 -15.29 -5.61
N ILE A 105 -6.77 -16.03 -4.75
CA ILE A 105 -6.58 -15.95 -3.29
C ILE A 105 -5.11 -16.21 -2.92
N PHE A 106 -4.44 -17.08 -3.67
CA PHE A 106 -3.03 -17.40 -3.51
C PHE A 106 -2.27 -17.13 -4.81
N GLN A 107 -1.19 -16.39 -4.71
CA GLN A 107 -0.29 -16.12 -5.85
C GLN A 107 1.16 -16.31 -5.42
N ILE A 108 2.00 -16.81 -6.33
CA ILE A 108 3.45 -16.82 -6.14
C ILE A 108 4.04 -15.54 -6.74
N VAL A 109 4.73 -14.77 -5.90
CA VAL A 109 5.36 -13.50 -6.24
C VAL A 109 6.79 -13.52 -5.74
N GLN A 110 7.77 -13.46 -6.63
CA GLN A 110 9.20 -13.52 -6.27
C GLN A 110 9.54 -14.76 -5.38
N ASN A 111 9.04 -15.93 -5.76
CA ASN A 111 9.19 -17.19 -4.99
C ASN A 111 8.60 -17.14 -3.57
N LYS A 112 7.72 -16.19 -3.28
CA LYS A 112 7.02 -16.05 -2.00
C LYS A 112 5.53 -16.20 -2.20
N LEU A 113 4.83 -16.79 -1.24
CA LEU A 113 3.39 -16.93 -1.29
C LEU A 113 2.71 -15.62 -0.86
N LYS A 114 1.93 -15.04 -1.76
CA LYS A 114 1.01 -13.93 -1.46
C LYS A 114 -0.36 -14.50 -1.20
N PHE A 115 -0.91 -14.23 -0.02
CA PHE A 115 -2.25 -14.64 0.37
C PHE A 115 -3.19 -13.44 0.42
N MET A 116 -4.27 -13.49 -0.33
CA MET A 116 -5.27 -12.42 -0.45
C MET A 116 -6.64 -12.93 0.00
N PRO A 117 -6.88 -13.05 1.31
CA PRO A 117 -8.10 -13.67 1.86
C PRO A 117 -9.40 -12.91 1.55
N LEU A 118 -9.30 -11.69 1.01
CA LEU A 118 -10.45 -10.88 0.60
C LEU A 118 -10.62 -10.78 -0.92
N ALA A 119 -9.84 -11.54 -1.70
CA ALA A 119 -9.85 -11.42 -3.17
C ALA A 119 -11.26 -11.57 -3.76
N ASP A 120 -12.01 -12.59 -3.33
CA ASP A 120 -13.33 -12.90 -3.84
C ASP A 120 -14.48 -12.14 -3.17
N TYR A 121 -14.18 -11.28 -2.19
CA TYR A 121 -15.19 -10.46 -1.57
C TYR A 121 -15.58 -9.28 -2.47
N SER A 122 -16.86 -9.01 -2.57
CA SER A 122 -17.35 -7.77 -3.15
C SER A 122 -17.10 -6.59 -2.19
N GLU A 123 -17.02 -5.39 -2.75
CA GLU A 123 -16.91 -4.19 -1.94
C GLU A 123 -18.10 -4.00 -1.00
N LEU A 124 -19.31 -4.35 -1.46
CA LEU A 124 -20.54 -4.29 -0.65
C LEU A 124 -20.46 -5.21 0.57
N GLU A 125 -19.98 -6.44 0.41
CA GLU A 125 -19.81 -7.37 1.52
C GLU A 125 -18.82 -6.84 2.55
N VAL A 126 -17.65 -6.35 2.11
CA VAL A 126 -16.65 -5.76 3.01
C VAL A 126 -17.21 -4.53 3.73
N GLN A 127 -17.94 -3.65 3.03
CA GLN A 127 -18.59 -2.49 3.64
C GLN A 127 -19.69 -2.92 4.64
N PHE A 128 -20.46 -3.96 4.33
CA PHE A 128 -21.44 -4.52 5.25
C PHE A 128 -20.77 -5.00 6.54
N TYR A 129 -19.70 -5.79 6.46
CA TYR A 129 -18.95 -6.24 7.64
C TYR A 129 -18.33 -5.09 8.43
N ILE A 130 -17.73 -4.10 7.75
CA ILE A 130 -17.16 -2.92 8.40
C ILE A 130 -18.24 -2.18 9.21
N LYS A 131 -19.42 -1.99 8.65
CA LYS A 131 -20.55 -1.33 9.34
C LYS A 131 -21.13 -2.17 10.47
N SER A 132 -21.40 -3.45 10.22
CA SER A 132 -22.00 -4.38 11.19
C SER A 132 -21.12 -4.61 12.41
N LEU A 133 -19.80 -4.53 12.24
CA LEU A 133 -18.81 -4.69 13.30
C LEU A 133 -18.37 -3.35 13.91
N TYR A 134 -19.00 -2.24 13.50
CA TYR A 134 -18.64 -0.88 13.94
C TYR A 134 -17.14 -0.57 13.80
N LEU A 135 -16.51 -1.09 12.75
CA LEU A 135 -15.09 -0.86 12.54
C LEU A 135 -14.84 0.60 12.13
N PRO A 136 -13.83 1.25 12.68
CA PRO A 136 -13.57 2.65 12.40
C PRO A 136 -13.18 2.86 10.94
N ALA A 137 -13.78 3.88 10.32
CA ALA A 137 -13.41 4.32 8.97
C ALA A 137 -12.19 5.25 9.02
N HIS A 138 -11.46 5.31 7.90
CA HIS A 138 -10.38 6.29 7.76
C HIS A 138 -10.95 7.73 7.85
N PRO A 139 -10.35 8.64 8.67
CA PRO A 139 -10.92 9.99 8.89
C PRO A 139 -11.16 10.80 7.61
N LEU A 140 -10.29 10.66 6.61
CA LEU A 140 -10.42 11.36 5.34
C LEU A 140 -11.63 10.90 4.51
N LYS A 141 -12.23 9.74 4.79
CA LYS A 141 -13.48 9.34 4.10
C LYS A 141 -14.61 10.34 4.36
N ALA A 142 -14.74 10.83 5.58
CA ALA A 142 -15.72 11.87 5.92
C ALA A 142 -15.43 13.21 5.24
N LYS A 143 -14.20 13.41 4.76
CA LYS A 143 -13.77 14.60 3.99
C LYS A 143 -13.87 14.42 2.47
N GLY A 144 -14.51 13.35 1.98
CA GLY A 144 -14.73 13.10 0.55
C GLY A 144 -13.58 12.36 -0.16
N TYR A 145 -12.66 11.74 0.57
CA TYR A 145 -11.61 10.91 -0.03
C TYR A 145 -12.06 9.45 -0.12
N GLY A 146 -12.49 9.00 -1.29
CA GLY A 146 -12.92 7.62 -1.51
C GLY A 146 -11.79 6.61 -1.32
N SER A 147 -10.57 6.94 -1.74
CA SER A 147 -9.35 6.14 -1.55
C SER A 147 -8.19 7.03 -1.09
N VAL A 148 -7.42 6.57 -0.10
CA VAL A 148 -6.32 7.34 0.47
C VAL A 148 -4.96 6.69 0.18
N GLY A 149 -3.97 7.50 -0.16
CA GLY A 149 -2.58 7.11 -0.35
C GLY A 149 -1.63 8.22 0.08
N CYS A 150 -0.56 8.49 -0.70
CA CYS A 150 0.33 9.62 -0.43
C CYS A 150 -0.39 10.95 -0.69
N THR A 151 -0.04 12.01 0.04
CA THR A 151 -0.63 13.35 -0.05
C THR A 151 -0.60 13.90 -1.48
N HIS A 152 0.54 13.80 -2.15
CA HIS A 152 0.75 14.28 -3.53
C HIS A 152 0.03 13.46 -4.61
N CYS A 153 -0.50 12.30 -4.26
CA CYS A 153 -1.13 11.36 -5.20
C CYS A 153 -2.61 11.12 -4.88
N THR A 154 -3.20 11.95 -4.02
CA THR A 154 -4.56 11.75 -3.54
C THR A 154 -5.29 13.07 -3.39
N SER A 155 -6.44 13.17 -4.02
CA SER A 155 -7.41 14.27 -3.87
C SER A 155 -8.79 13.71 -3.50
N CYS A 156 -9.73 14.57 -3.20
CA CYS A 156 -11.14 14.20 -3.04
C CYS A 156 -11.66 13.58 -4.34
N GLY A 157 -12.57 12.64 -4.23
CA GLY A 157 -13.21 11.95 -5.35
C GLY A 157 -13.92 10.70 -4.88
N TYR A 158 -14.84 10.21 -5.69
CA TYR A 158 -15.54 8.97 -5.43
C TYR A 158 -14.60 7.78 -5.66
N ASP A 159 -14.71 6.72 -4.87
CA ASP A 159 -13.85 5.53 -4.94
C ASP A 159 -12.35 5.85 -5.13
N ARG A 160 -11.79 5.56 -6.29
CA ARG A 160 -10.39 5.78 -6.63
C ARG A 160 -10.15 6.96 -7.59
N GLU A 161 -11.16 7.71 -7.96
CA GLU A 161 -11.04 8.87 -8.87
C GLU A 161 -10.02 9.91 -8.40
N GLY A 162 -9.94 10.13 -7.07
CA GLY A 162 -8.95 11.01 -6.46
C GLY A 162 -7.51 10.49 -6.49
N ARG A 163 -7.28 9.23 -6.92
CA ARG A 163 -5.93 8.65 -6.97
C ARG A 163 -5.26 8.98 -8.30
N TRP A 164 -4.10 9.68 -8.22
CA TRP A 164 -3.33 10.14 -9.39
C TRP A 164 -4.20 10.92 -10.39
N ALA A 165 -5.16 11.69 -9.91
CA ALA A 165 -6.07 12.46 -10.75
C ALA A 165 -5.31 13.28 -11.81
N GLY A 166 -5.73 13.18 -13.07
CA GLY A 166 -5.06 13.80 -14.21
C GLY A 166 -3.79 13.11 -14.72
N LYS A 167 -3.44 11.92 -14.18
CA LYS A 167 -2.28 11.12 -14.61
C LYS A 167 -2.73 9.78 -15.20
N ALA A 168 -1.91 9.20 -16.08
CA ALA A 168 -2.18 7.88 -16.67
C ALA A 168 -2.07 6.72 -15.65
N LYS A 169 -1.51 6.96 -14.48
CA LYS A 169 -1.31 5.96 -13.42
C LYS A 169 -2.63 5.64 -12.72
N THR A 170 -2.97 4.36 -12.62
CA THR A 170 -4.20 3.85 -11.98
C THR A 170 -3.93 2.98 -10.76
N GLU A 171 -2.71 2.42 -10.63
CA GLU A 171 -2.37 1.49 -9.56
C GLU A 171 -0.99 1.80 -8.95
N CYS A 172 -0.81 1.49 -7.68
CA CYS A 172 0.51 1.58 -7.05
C CYS A 172 1.36 0.35 -7.37
N GLY A 173 2.69 0.50 -7.36
CA GLY A 173 3.62 -0.55 -7.71
C GLY A 173 3.54 -1.84 -6.87
N LEU A 174 2.88 -1.82 -5.70
CA LEU A 174 2.71 -3.01 -4.85
C LEU A 174 1.79 -4.09 -5.45
N HIS A 175 0.99 -3.74 -6.46
CA HIS A 175 0.05 -4.66 -7.11
C HIS A 175 0.21 -4.70 -8.63
N THR A 176 1.34 -4.22 -9.14
CA THR A 176 1.71 -4.23 -10.56
C THR A 176 2.90 -5.16 -10.79
N LYS A 177 3.21 -5.43 -12.07
CA LYS A 177 4.40 -6.19 -12.47
C LYS A 177 5.71 -5.61 -11.92
N ALA A 178 5.76 -4.33 -11.55
CA ALA A 178 6.93 -3.70 -10.95
C ALA A 178 7.39 -4.38 -9.65
N LEU A 179 6.45 -4.90 -8.83
CA LEU A 179 6.80 -5.70 -7.65
C LEU A 179 7.40 -7.07 -8.05
N PHE A 180 7.06 -7.55 -9.25
CA PHE A 180 7.47 -8.88 -9.74
C PHE A 180 8.82 -8.88 -10.44
N ASP A 181 9.33 -7.71 -10.84
CA ASP A 181 10.58 -7.56 -11.59
C ASP A 181 11.78 -7.35 -10.67
N ALA A 182 12.45 -8.45 -10.28
CA ALA A 182 13.70 -8.39 -9.51
C ALA A 182 14.82 -7.61 -10.25
N GLY A 183 14.72 -7.47 -11.59
CA GLY A 183 15.60 -6.65 -12.42
C GLY A 183 15.45 -5.14 -12.21
N ASN A 184 14.36 -4.70 -11.61
CA ASN A 184 14.07 -3.29 -11.42
C ASN A 184 14.93 -2.66 -10.32
N ARG A 185 15.35 -3.43 -9.31
CA ARG A 185 16.23 -2.94 -8.21
C ARG A 185 17.56 -2.35 -8.73
N ASN A 186 18.16 -2.99 -9.73
CA ASN A 186 19.41 -2.49 -10.33
C ASN A 186 19.18 -1.27 -11.22
N LYS A 187 18.04 -1.20 -11.93
CA LYS A 187 17.70 -0.02 -12.75
C LYS A 187 17.40 1.20 -11.89
N GLU A 188 16.67 1.02 -10.79
CA GLU A 188 16.36 2.09 -9.84
C GLU A 188 17.64 2.68 -9.25
N LYS A 189 18.55 1.81 -8.79
CA LYS A 189 19.85 2.23 -8.27
C LYS A 189 20.69 2.97 -9.33
N GLN A 190 20.74 2.47 -10.56
CA GLN A 190 21.44 3.12 -11.66
C GLN A 190 20.84 4.47 -12.07
N ILE A 191 19.51 4.63 -12.01
CA ILE A 191 18.84 5.90 -12.32
C ILE A 191 19.14 6.92 -11.23
N LEU A 192 19.06 6.52 -9.96
CA LEU A 192 19.41 7.38 -8.82
C LEU A 192 20.88 7.77 -8.84
N GLU A 193 21.79 6.85 -9.16
CA GLU A 193 23.23 7.13 -9.27
C GLU A 193 23.57 8.09 -10.43
N ARG A 194 22.84 8.05 -11.55
CA ARG A 194 23.03 8.97 -12.69
C ARG A 194 22.54 10.39 -12.44
N GLN A 195 21.68 10.60 -11.46
CA GLN A 195 21.17 11.91 -11.08
C GLN A 195 22.03 12.59 -10.00
N LEU A 196 23.00 11.85 -9.43
CA LEU A 196 23.96 12.36 -8.44
C LEU A 196 25.29 12.83 -9.06
N VAL A 197 25.44 12.74 -10.39
CA VAL A 197 26.58 13.21 -11.18
C VAL A 197 26.17 14.40 -12.03
#